data_95c5604f3d1d5abfee8e847162228d79
#
_entry.id   95c5604f3d1d5abfee8e847162228d79
#
_cell.length_a   1.000
_cell.length_b   1.000
_cell.length_c   1.000
_cell.angle_alpha   90.00
_cell.angle_beta   90.00
_cell.angle_gamma   90.00
#
_symmetry.space_group_name_H-M   'P 1'
#
loop_
_entity.id
_entity.type
_entity.pdbx_description
1 polymer ?
#
loop_
_entity_poly.entity_id
_entity_poly.type
_entity_poly.pdbx_seq_one_letter_code
_entity_poly.pdbx_strand_id
1 'polypeptide(L)'
;TLCVSSQAGCGMNCPFCATGQAGLTRNMSAAEIVDQVVRANQVIARGELGGKRSSDQSLERVSNIVFMGMGEPLANYARVMQAVRVMTDKKHGMGMSARGITVSTVGLVPAITKLAAEDIPVTFALSLHAPDDELRDELIPVNSRWKVDEALDAARGYFERTGRRVSIEYALIKDMNDHPWRADLLADKLNARGRGWVHVNPIPLNPTPGSIW
;
A
#
# COMPACT_ATOMS: atom_id res chain seq x y z
N THR A 1 -9.99 9.63 -3.72
CA THR A 1 -9.26 8.51 -3.09
C THR A 1 -9.38 8.62 -1.57
N LEU A 2 -9.64 7.49 -0.92
CA LEU A 2 -9.66 7.36 0.54
C LEU A 2 -8.48 6.48 0.97
N CYS A 3 -7.68 6.97 1.92
CA CYS A 3 -6.67 6.18 2.59
C CYS A 3 -7.29 5.50 3.82
N VAL A 4 -7.18 4.16 3.91
CA VAL A 4 -7.76 3.37 5.00
C VAL A 4 -6.68 2.64 5.78
N SER A 5 -6.93 2.46 7.07
CA SER A 5 -6.09 1.71 7.99
C SER A 5 -6.54 0.25 8.08
N SER A 6 -5.59 -0.66 8.24
CA SER A 6 -5.82 -2.09 8.44
C SER A 6 -5.54 -2.57 9.86
N GLN A 7 -4.80 -1.78 10.63
CA GLN A 7 -4.43 -2.08 12.02
C GLN A 7 -4.51 -0.78 12.86
N ALA A 8 -4.62 -0.90 14.15
CA ALA A 8 -4.35 0.17 15.11
C ALA A 8 -2.85 0.07 15.47
N GLY A 9 -2.05 0.99 14.93
CA GLY A 9 -0.59 0.89 14.93
C GLY A 9 -0.05 -0.01 13.81
N CYS A 10 1.23 -0.39 13.88
CA CYS A 10 1.88 -1.26 12.90
C CYS A 10 3.03 -2.05 13.53
N GLY A 11 3.07 -3.35 13.30
CA GLY A 11 4.12 -4.23 13.82
C GLY A 11 5.38 -4.32 12.97
N MET A 12 5.48 -3.55 11.88
CA MET A 12 6.64 -3.62 10.98
C MET A 12 7.84 -2.81 11.49
N ASN A 13 7.64 -1.88 12.42
CA ASN A 13 8.68 -1.08 13.10
C ASN A 13 9.59 -0.30 12.15
N CYS A 14 9.08 0.14 11.01
CA CYS A 14 9.85 1.00 10.10
C CYS A 14 10.18 2.34 10.81
N PRO A 15 11.47 2.70 11.02
CA PRO A 15 11.84 3.84 11.85
C PRO A 15 11.46 5.20 11.26
N PHE A 16 11.34 5.32 9.94
CA PHE A 16 10.89 6.55 9.28
C PHE A 16 9.37 6.75 9.30
N CYS A 17 8.60 5.74 9.74
CA CYS A 17 7.14 5.76 9.73
C CYS A 17 6.59 6.03 11.14
N ALA A 18 5.83 7.12 11.31
CA ALA A 18 5.21 7.46 12.61
C ALA A 18 4.36 6.30 13.19
N THR A 19 3.62 5.59 12.33
CA THR A 19 2.82 4.43 12.76
C THR A 19 3.71 3.26 13.19
N GLY A 20 4.84 3.04 12.49
CA GLY A 20 5.81 2.00 12.85
C GLY A 20 6.46 2.24 14.21
N GLN A 21 6.79 3.51 14.50
CA GLN A 21 7.36 3.93 15.78
C GLN A 21 6.40 3.69 16.97
N ALA A 22 5.08 3.85 16.74
CA ALA A 22 4.06 3.65 17.76
C ALA A 22 3.80 2.16 18.11
N GLY A 23 4.32 1.23 17.30
CA GLY A 23 4.09 -0.20 17.46
C GLY A 23 2.67 -0.65 17.11
N LEU A 24 2.38 -1.93 17.32
CA LEU A 24 1.08 -2.54 17.03
C LEU A 24 0.24 -2.65 18.28
N THR A 25 -0.95 -2.07 18.27
CA THR A 25 -1.95 -2.29 19.31
C THR A 25 -2.80 -3.53 19.00
N ARG A 26 -3.42 -3.56 17.79
CA ARG A 26 -4.25 -4.71 17.35
C ARG A 26 -4.54 -4.66 15.83
N ASN A 27 -4.96 -5.78 15.32
CA ASN A 27 -5.59 -5.84 14.01
C ASN A 27 -7.00 -5.23 14.05
N MET A 28 -7.38 -4.52 12.97
CA MET A 28 -8.75 -4.09 12.77
C MET A 28 -9.61 -5.24 12.23
N SER A 29 -10.88 -5.27 12.63
CA SER A 29 -11.87 -6.17 12.03
C SER A 29 -12.23 -5.71 10.61
N ALA A 30 -12.82 -6.60 9.81
CA ALA A 30 -13.31 -6.23 8.49
C ALA A 30 -14.41 -5.14 8.57
N ALA A 31 -15.24 -5.16 9.60
CA ALA A 31 -16.27 -4.16 9.82
C ALA A 31 -15.66 -2.77 10.08
N GLU A 32 -14.63 -2.67 10.93
CA GLU A 32 -13.93 -1.39 11.18
C GLU A 32 -13.23 -0.87 9.92
N ILE A 33 -12.67 -1.74 9.08
CA ILE A 33 -12.08 -1.33 7.80
C ILE A 33 -13.15 -0.77 6.87
N VAL A 34 -14.28 -1.46 6.75
CA VAL A 34 -15.42 -1.04 5.91
C VAL A 34 -16.07 0.24 6.45
N ASP A 35 -16.17 0.40 7.79
CA ASP A 35 -16.75 1.59 8.42
C ASP A 35 -16.01 2.89 8.06
N GLN A 36 -14.70 2.84 7.83
CA GLN A 36 -13.95 4.02 7.34
C GLN A 36 -14.50 4.51 5.99
N VAL A 37 -14.86 3.60 5.10
CA VAL A 37 -15.44 3.94 3.79
C VAL A 37 -16.86 4.46 3.94
N VAL A 38 -17.66 3.85 4.82
CA VAL A 38 -19.03 4.28 5.12
C VAL A 38 -19.01 5.69 5.67
N ARG A 39 -18.15 5.98 6.65
CA ARG A 39 -17.99 7.31 7.25
C ARG A 39 -17.57 8.34 6.22
N ALA A 40 -16.58 8.03 5.38
CA ALA A 40 -16.17 8.93 4.32
C ALA A 40 -17.32 9.25 3.34
N ASN A 41 -18.11 8.25 2.96
CA ASN A 41 -19.28 8.47 2.12
C ASN A 41 -20.35 9.34 2.80
N GLN A 42 -20.55 9.19 4.12
CA GLN A 42 -21.46 10.06 4.90
C GLN A 42 -20.99 11.52 4.90
N VAL A 43 -19.70 11.77 5.07
CA VAL A 43 -19.10 13.11 5.01
C VAL A 43 -19.29 13.73 3.62
N ILE A 44 -19.08 12.94 2.56
CA ILE A 44 -19.32 13.36 1.17
C ILE A 44 -20.80 13.75 0.98
N ALA A 45 -21.72 12.88 1.42
CA ALA A 45 -23.16 13.10 1.27
C ALA A 45 -23.66 14.36 2.00
N ARG A 46 -23.06 14.68 3.16
CA ARG A 46 -23.37 15.90 3.92
C ARG A 46 -22.74 17.17 3.35
N GLY A 47 -21.85 17.05 2.36
CA GLY A 47 -21.12 18.18 1.79
C GLY A 47 -20.07 18.80 2.73
N GLU A 48 -19.64 18.08 3.76
CA GLU A 48 -18.69 18.55 4.78
C GLU A 48 -17.24 18.60 4.30
N LEU A 49 -16.94 18.08 3.12
CA LEU A 49 -15.60 18.20 2.52
C LEU A 49 -15.39 19.64 2.07
N GLY A 50 -14.59 20.39 2.82
CA GLY A 50 -14.10 21.71 2.44
C GLY A 50 -13.25 21.62 1.17
N GLY A 51 -13.58 22.43 0.16
CA GLY A 51 -12.84 22.53 -1.11
C GLY A 51 -13.78 23.02 -2.21
N LYS A 52 -13.24 23.79 -3.15
CA LYS A 52 -13.99 24.18 -4.35
C LYS A 52 -14.30 22.90 -5.13
N ARG A 53 -15.54 22.48 -5.15
CA ARG A 53 -16.02 21.50 -6.12
C ARG A 53 -15.74 22.07 -7.51
N SER A 54 -14.96 21.36 -8.34
CA SER A 54 -15.00 21.66 -9.76
C SER A 54 -16.43 21.44 -10.21
N SER A 55 -16.99 22.40 -10.92
CA SER A 55 -18.40 22.51 -11.26
C SER A 55 -18.99 21.33 -12.05
N ASP A 56 -18.23 20.30 -12.30
CA ASP A 56 -18.56 19.24 -13.27
C ASP A 56 -18.54 17.80 -12.74
N GLN A 57 -18.26 17.57 -11.45
CA GLN A 57 -18.33 16.22 -10.88
C GLN A 57 -18.88 16.28 -9.45
N SER A 58 -20.17 15.95 -9.29
CA SER A 58 -20.70 15.54 -8.00
C SER A 58 -19.99 14.26 -7.55
N LEU A 59 -19.03 14.38 -6.63
CA LEU A 59 -18.51 13.22 -5.92
C LEU A 59 -19.65 12.64 -5.08
N GLU A 60 -20.32 11.62 -5.61
CA GLU A 60 -21.43 10.97 -4.91
C GLU A 60 -20.92 10.00 -3.84
N ARG A 61 -19.72 9.44 -4.05
CA ARG A 61 -19.12 8.46 -3.14
C ARG A 61 -17.61 8.31 -3.34
N VAL A 62 -16.95 7.63 -2.42
CA VAL A 62 -15.56 7.17 -2.56
C VAL A 62 -15.47 6.23 -3.77
N SER A 63 -14.59 6.55 -4.72
CA SER A 63 -14.35 5.75 -5.92
C SER A 63 -13.07 4.93 -5.86
N ASN A 64 -12.06 5.39 -5.10
CA ASN A 64 -10.77 4.73 -4.95
C ASN A 64 -10.40 4.61 -3.48
N ILE A 65 -9.82 3.45 -3.11
CA ILE A 65 -9.32 3.14 -1.78
C ILE A 65 -7.86 2.72 -1.87
N VAL A 66 -7.04 3.21 -0.95
CA VAL A 66 -5.66 2.76 -0.78
C VAL A 66 -5.44 2.31 0.66
N PHE A 67 -4.96 1.08 0.85
CA PHE A 67 -4.54 0.56 2.13
C PHE A 67 -3.12 1.05 2.44
N MET A 68 -2.99 2.35 2.68
CA MET A 68 -1.74 3.06 2.97
C MET A 68 -1.85 3.88 4.26
N GLY A 69 -2.89 3.65 5.06
CA GLY A 69 -3.04 4.20 6.40
C GLY A 69 -2.23 3.43 7.43
N MET A 70 -2.74 3.34 8.66
CA MET A 70 -2.04 2.60 9.72
C MET A 70 -2.09 1.08 9.48
N GLY A 71 -0.92 0.44 9.65
CA GLY A 71 -0.77 -1.01 9.64
C GLY A 71 -0.25 -1.60 8.34
N GLU A 72 0.23 -2.84 8.43
CA GLU A 72 0.59 -3.69 7.30
C GLU A 72 -0.63 -4.52 6.88
N PRO A 73 -1.24 -4.25 5.71
CA PRO A 73 -2.47 -4.94 5.31
C PRO A 73 -2.31 -6.46 5.20
N LEU A 74 -1.16 -6.91 4.70
CA LEU A 74 -0.93 -8.34 4.53
C LEU A 74 -0.62 -9.08 5.85
N ALA A 75 -0.29 -8.38 6.93
CA ALA A 75 -0.24 -8.94 8.28
C ALA A 75 -1.65 -9.14 8.87
N ASN A 76 -2.65 -8.40 8.39
CA ASN A 76 -4.07 -8.59 8.73
C ASN A 76 -4.87 -9.21 7.56
N TYR A 77 -4.25 -10.09 6.81
CA TYR A 77 -4.71 -10.61 5.51
C TYR A 77 -6.19 -11.00 5.48
N ALA A 78 -6.62 -11.87 6.40
CA ALA A 78 -7.97 -12.42 6.37
C ALA A 78 -9.05 -11.32 6.51
N ARG A 79 -8.82 -10.34 7.38
CA ARG A 79 -9.77 -9.24 7.61
C ARG A 79 -9.74 -8.22 6.47
N VAL A 80 -8.55 -7.93 5.93
CA VAL A 80 -8.42 -7.06 4.74
C VAL A 80 -9.14 -7.68 3.54
N MET A 81 -8.91 -8.95 3.23
CA MET A 81 -9.60 -9.60 2.11
C MET A 81 -11.11 -9.73 2.33
N GLN A 82 -11.56 -9.97 3.57
CA GLN A 82 -12.99 -9.93 3.91
C GLN A 82 -13.59 -8.54 3.63
N ALA A 83 -12.90 -7.46 4.03
CA ALA A 83 -13.33 -6.09 3.75
C ALA A 83 -13.34 -5.79 2.24
N VAL A 84 -12.29 -6.20 1.51
CA VAL A 84 -12.22 -6.06 0.04
C VAL A 84 -13.39 -6.77 -0.65
N ARG A 85 -13.76 -7.98 -0.21
CA ARG A 85 -14.92 -8.71 -0.75
C ARG A 85 -16.22 -7.93 -0.51
N VAL A 86 -16.45 -7.40 0.68
CA VAL A 86 -17.62 -6.54 0.97
C VAL A 86 -17.63 -5.29 0.08
N MET A 87 -16.47 -4.63 -0.09
CA MET A 87 -16.36 -3.44 -0.92
C MET A 87 -16.64 -3.72 -2.40
N THR A 88 -16.25 -4.89 -2.90
CA THR A 88 -16.36 -5.25 -4.32
C THR A 88 -17.66 -5.99 -4.68
N ASP A 89 -18.35 -6.57 -3.72
CA ASP A 89 -19.61 -7.26 -3.95
C ASP A 89 -20.67 -6.30 -4.51
N LYS A 90 -21.14 -6.60 -5.71
CA LYS A 90 -22.12 -5.78 -6.43
C LYS A 90 -23.55 -5.97 -5.93
N LYS A 91 -23.83 -7.11 -5.30
CA LYS A 91 -25.19 -7.48 -4.92
C LYS A 91 -25.51 -7.13 -3.47
N HIS A 92 -24.57 -7.37 -2.57
CA HIS A 92 -24.78 -7.22 -1.12
C HIS A 92 -23.75 -6.29 -0.46
N GLY A 93 -22.84 -5.73 -1.24
CA GLY A 93 -21.76 -4.85 -0.78
C GLY A 93 -21.83 -3.45 -1.40
N MET A 94 -20.65 -2.84 -1.55
CA MET A 94 -20.53 -1.46 -2.05
C MET A 94 -20.44 -1.37 -3.58
N GLY A 95 -20.27 -2.48 -4.29
CA GLY A 95 -20.16 -2.53 -5.74
C GLY A 95 -18.97 -1.78 -6.32
N MET A 96 -17.88 -1.64 -5.55
CA MET A 96 -16.68 -0.95 -6.01
C MET A 96 -15.90 -1.82 -7.00
N SER A 97 -15.20 -1.17 -7.94
CA SER A 97 -14.29 -1.89 -8.81
C SER A 97 -13.04 -2.32 -8.01
N ALA A 98 -12.64 -3.59 -8.13
CA ALA A 98 -11.37 -4.06 -7.56
C ALA A 98 -10.16 -3.24 -8.07
N ARG A 99 -10.25 -2.67 -9.27
CA ARG A 99 -9.22 -1.78 -9.84
C ARG A 99 -9.06 -0.46 -9.07
N GLY A 100 -10.11 -0.04 -8.37
CA GLY A 100 -10.10 1.15 -7.50
C GLY A 100 -9.61 0.85 -6.08
N ILE A 101 -9.21 -0.38 -5.78
CA ILE A 101 -8.70 -0.76 -4.45
C ILE A 101 -7.22 -1.12 -4.59
N THR A 102 -6.35 -0.39 -3.89
CA THR A 102 -4.91 -0.65 -3.85
C THR A 102 -4.55 -1.26 -2.50
N VAL A 103 -3.91 -2.43 -2.53
CA VAL A 103 -3.31 -3.05 -1.35
C VAL A 103 -1.80 -2.81 -1.41
N SER A 104 -1.28 -2.09 -0.41
CA SER A 104 0.16 -1.84 -0.25
C SER A 104 0.75 -2.80 0.77
N THR A 105 2.01 -3.15 0.62
CA THR A 105 2.76 -3.98 1.59
C THR A 105 4.24 -3.63 1.59
N VAL A 106 4.89 -3.83 2.72
CA VAL A 106 6.36 -3.74 2.83
C VAL A 106 7.09 -4.99 2.32
N GLY A 107 6.36 -6.00 1.80
CA GLY A 107 6.97 -7.15 1.15
C GLY A 107 6.87 -8.46 1.94
N LEU A 108 5.72 -8.78 2.52
CA LEU A 108 5.45 -10.09 3.11
C LEU A 108 5.26 -11.14 1.99
N VAL A 109 6.36 -11.70 1.48
CA VAL A 109 6.42 -12.54 0.27
C VAL A 109 5.37 -13.65 0.23
N PRO A 110 5.17 -14.48 1.28
CA PRO A 110 4.14 -15.51 1.23
C PRO A 110 2.72 -14.95 1.10
N ALA A 111 2.48 -13.77 1.68
CA ALA A 111 1.16 -13.13 1.60
C ALA A 111 0.93 -12.45 0.24
N ILE A 112 1.98 -11.95 -0.42
CA ILE A 112 1.91 -11.46 -1.81
C ILE A 112 1.54 -12.62 -2.75
N THR A 113 2.19 -13.77 -2.60
CA THR A 113 1.88 -14.97 -3.39
C THR A 113 0.42 -15.41 -3.19
N LYS A 114 -0.06 -15.35 -1.95
CA LYS A 114 -1.47 -15.64 -1.64
C LYS A 114 -2.41 -14.62 -2.28
N LEU A 115 -2.08 -13.32 -2.23
CA LEU A 115 -2.87 -12.25 -2.85
C LEU A 115 -2.95 -12.43 -4.38
N ALA A 116 -1.86 -12.85 -5.01
CA ALA A 116 -1.82 -13.13 -6.45
C ALA A 116 -2.76 -14.29 -6.85
N ALA A 117 -3.10 -15.17 -5.91
CA ALA A 117 -3.99 -16.31 -6.12
C ALA A 117 -5.48 -15.99 -5.88
N GLU A 118 -5.80 -14.80 -5.35
CA GLU A 118 -7.19 -14.39 -5.13
C GLU A 118 -7.91 -14.11 -6.46
N ASP A 119 -9.22 -14.32 -6.46
CA ASP A 119 -10.12 -14.08 -7.60
C ASP A 119 -10.48 -12.58 -7.78
N ILE A 120 -9.99 -11.73 -6.91
CA ILE A 120 -10.23 -10.28 -6.92
C ILE A 120 -8.93 -9.56 -7.25
N PRO A 121 -8.71 -9.13 -8.51
CA PRO A 121 -7.47 -8.52 -8.95
C PRO A 121 -7.41 -7.04 -8.51
N VAL A 122 -7.07 -6.79 -7.26
CA VAL A 122 -6.83 -5.45 -6.73
C VAL A 122 -5.61 -4.80 -7.38
N THR A 123 -5.42 -3.51 -7.20
CA THR A 123 -4.16 -2.86 -7.53
C THR A 123 -3.15 -3.16 -6.42
N PHE A 124 -1.92 -3.51 -6.79
CA PHE A 124 -0.89 -3.90 -5.84
C PHE A 124 0.24 -2.87 -5.80
N ALA A 125 0.66 -2.50 -4.59
CA ALA A 125 1.78 -1.61 -4.34
C ALA A 125 2.79 -2.27 -3.39
N LEU A 126 4.07 -2.21 -3.77
CA LEU A 126 5.18 -2.66 -2.94
C LEU A 126 5.93 -1.45 -2.38
N SER A 127 5.90 -1.27 -1.07
CA SER A 127 6.69 -0.27 -0.33
C SER A 127 8.13 -0.75 -0.23
N LEU A 128 8.96 -0.34 -1.19
CA LEU A 128 10.35 -0.82 -1.33
C LEU A 128 11.34 0.05 -0.57
N HIS A 129 11.36 1.33 -0.85
CA HIS A 129 12.13 2.42 -0.21
C HIS A 129 13.66 2.33 -0.31
N ALA A 130 14.22 1.18 -0.64
CA ALA A 130 15.64 1.02 -0.99
C ALA A 130 15.82 -0.14 -1.97
N PRO A 131 16.72 -0.03 -2.95
CA PRO A 131 16.99 -1.08 -3.94
C PRO A 131 18.06 -2.08 -3.48
N ASP A 132 18.79 -1.77 -2.42
CA ASP A 132 19.83 -2.61 -1.80
C ASP A 132 19.39 -3.08 -0.42
N ASP A 133 19.83 -4.29 -0.05
CA ASP A 133 19.46 -4.91 1.22
C ASP A 133 20.08 -4.22 2.42
N GLU A 134 21.28 -3.64 2.26
CA GLU A 134 21.99 -2.96 3.35
C GLU A 134 21.15 -1.83 3.92
N LEU A 135 20.71 -0.90 3.09
CA LEU A 135 19.85 0.19 3.53
C LEU A 135 18.43 -0.28 3.85
N ARG A 136 17.91 -1.25 3.10
CA ARG A 136 16.56 -1.73 3.34
C ARG A 136 16.41 -2.47 4.68
N ASP A 137 17.42 -3.16 5.15
CA ASP A 137 17.44 -3.78 6.49
C ASP A 137 17.28 -2.72 7.60
N GLU A 138 17.84 -1.52 7.39
CA GLU A 138 17.70 -0.40 8.33
C GLU A 138 16.30 0.24 8.26
N LEU A 139 15.78 0.47 7.05
CA LEU A 139 14.51 1.17 6.84
C LEU A 139 13.29 0.27 7.07
N ILE A 140 13.38 -1.01 6.74
CA ILE A 140 12.27 -1.95 6.75
C ILE A 140 12.73 -3.26 7.41
N PRO A 141 12.58 -3.40 8.72
CA PRO A 141 13.12 -4.55 9.47
C PRO A 141 12.69 -5.93 8.95
N VAL A 142 11.52 -6.02 8.30
CA VAL A 142 11.05 -7.29 7.70
C VAL A 142 11.92 -7.76 6.53
N ASN A 143 12.79 -6.89 5.97
CA ASN A 143 13.76 -7.25 4.95
C ASN A 143 14.78 -8.29 5.44
N SER A 144 14.97 -8.41 6.76
CA SER A 144 15.76 -9.49 7.36
C SER A 144 15.22 -10.90 7.04
N ARG A 145 13.91 -11.00 6.71
CA ARG A 145 13.24 -12.26 6.36
C ARG A 145 13.10 -12.46 4.84
N TRP A 146 12.81 -11.39 4.11
CA TRP A 146 12.60 -11.41 2.66
C TRP A 146 13.34 -10.25 2.04
N LYS A 147 14.40 -10.57 1.33
CA LYS A 147 15.32 -9.61 0.72
C LYS A 147 14.67 -8.88 -0.47
N VAL A 148 15.33 -7.80 -0.91
CA VAL A 148 14.85 -6.95 -2.01
C VAL A 148 14.44 -7.78 -3.22
N ASP A 149 15.31 -8.71 -3.66
CA ASP A 149 15.05 -9.50 -4.85
C ASP A 149 13.88 -10.46 -4.67
N GLU A 150 13.71 -11.08 -3.49
CA GLU A 150 12.56 -11.94 -3.19
C GLU A 150 11.24 -11.14 -3.21
N ALA A 151 11.23 -9.92 -2.65
CA ALA A 151 10.06 -9.06 -2.67
C ALA A 151 9.71 -8.59 -4.10
N LEU A 152 10.72 -8.26 -4.91
CA LEU A 152 10.55 -7.89 -6.32
C LEU A 152 10.08 -9.07 -7.18
N ASP A 153 10.59 -10.27 -6.93
CA ASP A 153 10.17 -11.50 -7.63
C ASP A 153 8.72 -11.84 -7.30
N ALA A 154 8.32 -11.72 -6.03
CA ALA A 154 6.92 -11.90 -5.62
C ALA A 154 6.00 -10.86 -6.27
N ALA A 155 6.44 -9.60 -6.36
CA ALA A 155 5.70 -8.54 -7.04
C ALA A 155 5.59 -8.79 -8.55
N ARG A 156 6.65 -9.29 -9.18
CA ARG A 156 6.63 -9.70 -10.58
C ARG A 156 5.65 -10.87 -10.80
N GLY A 157 5.67 -11.86 -9.92
CA GLY A 157 4.73 -12.98 -9.95
C GLY A 157 3.27 -12.54 -9.80
N TYR A 158 3.01 -11.48 -9.01
CA TYR A 158 1.67 -10.87 -8.94
C TYR A 158 1.22 -10.33 -10.30
N PHE A 159 2.11 -9.59 -10.99
CA PHE A 159 1.82 -9.08 -12.35
C PHE A 159 1.55 -10.22 -13.34
N GLU A 160 2.40 -11.25 -13.35
CA GLU A 160 2.27 -12.37 -14.28
C GLU A 160 0.93 -13.10 -14.13
N ARG A 161 0.48 -13.26 -12.89
CA ARG A 161 -0.76 -13.97 -12.60
C ARG A 161 -2.02 -13.14 -12.83
N THR A 162 -1.95 -11.83 -12.55
CA THR A 162 -3.15 -10.96 -12.57
C THR A 162 -3.22 -10.04 -13.78
N GLY A 163 -2.12 -9.87 -14.52
CA GLY A 163 -1.97 -8.86 -15.58
C GLY A 163 -2.00 -7.42 -15.05
N ARG A 164 -1.94 -7.21 -13.71
CA ARG A 164 -2.04 -5.90 -13.06
C ARG A 164 -0.66 -5.32 -12.80
N ARG A 165 -0.37 -4.16 -13.42
CA ARG A 165 0.89 -3.45 -13.20
C ARG A 165 1.07 -3.09 -11.72
N VAL A 166 2.27 -3.33 -11.20
CA VAL A 166 2.64 -3.08 -9.81
C VAL A 166 3.12 -1.63 -9.63
N SER A 167 2.81 -1.02 -8.49
CA SER A 167 3.41 0.24 -8.06
C SER A 167 4.54 -0.06 -7.07
N ILE A 168 5.72 0.51 -7.31
CA ILE A 168 6.81 0.55 -6.32
C ILE A 168 6.74 1.90 -5.63
N GLU A 169 6.38 1.89 -4.36
CA GLU A 169 6.39 3.08 -3.52
C GLU A 169 7.80 3.29 -2.97
N TYR A 170 8.34 4.48 -3.18
CA TYR A 170 9.71 4.83 -2.81
C TYR A 170 9.73 6.17 -2.08
N ALA A 171 9.71 6.16 -0.75
CA ALA A 171 9.86 7.35 0.06
C ALA A 171 11.29 7.88 -0.10
N LEU A 172 11.44 9.09 -0.63
CA LEU A 172 12.72 9.75 -0.79
C LEU A 172 13.14 10.37 0.54
N ILE A 173 14.23 9.86 1.11
CA ILE A 173 14.86 10.32 2.34
C ILE A 173 16.16 10.97 1.96
N LYS A 174 16.26 12.29 2.24
CA LYS A 174 17.41 13.11 1.88
C LYS A 174 18.71 12.51 2.41
N ASP A 175 19.73 12.47 1.57
CA ASP A 175 21.09 12.01 1.87
C ASP A 175 21.17 10.52 2.32
N MET A 176 20.08 9.75 2.15
CA MET A 176 20.06 8.32 2.46
C MET A 176 19.81 7.45 1.23
N ASN A 177 18.62 7.57 0.63
CA ASN A 177 18.19 6.72 -0.48
C ASN A 177 17.96 7.47 -1.79
N ASP A 178 18.20 8.77 -1.83
CA ASP A 178 18.00 9.67 -2.98
C ASP A 178 19.23 9.82 -3.88
N HIS A 179 20.28 9.02 -3.64
CA HIS A 179 21.50 9.04 -4.44
C HIS A 179 21.25 8.47 -5.85
N PRO A 180 21.84 9.09 -6.92
CA PRO A 180 21.65 8.62 -8.31
C PRO A 180 21.96 7.15 -8.52
N TRP A 181 23.03 6.62 -7.91
CA TRP A 181 23.41 5.22 -8.06
C TRP A 181 22.32 4.24 -7.56
N ARG A 182 21.53 4.65 -6.56
CA ARG A 182 20.40 3.84 -6.10
C ARG A 182 19.24 3.85 -7.11
N ALA A 183 19.04 4.96 -7.79
CA ALA A 183 18.06 5.01 -8.89
C ALA A 183 18.47 4.09 -10.04
N ASP A 184 19.75 4.08 -10.39
CA ASP A 184 20.32 3.19 -11.42
C ASP A 184 20.16 1.71 -10.98
N LEU A 185 20.54 1.38 -9.74
CA LEU A 185 20.40 0.02 -9.21
C LEU A 185 18.92 -0.45 -9.20
N LEU A 186 18.00 0.46 -8.81
CA LEU A 186 16.56 0.15 -8.87
C LEU A 186 16.11 -0.14 -10.30
N ALA A 187 16.53 0.71 -11.25
CA ALA A 187 16.20 0.57 -12.65
C ALA A 187 16.73 -0.77 -13.20
N ASP A 188 17.97 -1.14 -12.88
CA ASP A 188 18.57 -2.40 -13.29
C ASP A 188 17.81 -3.61 -12.75
N LYS A 189 17.48 -3.62 -11.46
CA LYS A 189 16.69 -4.70 -10.83
C LYS A 189 15.29 -4.84 -11.44
N LEU A 190 14.63 -3.73 -11.72
CA LEU A 190 13.29 -3.74 -12.32
C LEU A 190 13.33 -4.18 -13.79
N ASN A 191 14.29 -3.67 -14.58
CA ASN A 191 14.47 -4.03 -15.98
C ASN A 191 14.90 -5.48 -16.19
N ALA A 192 15.72 -6.04 -15.29
CA ALA A 192 16.11 -7.46 -15.32
C ALA A 192 14.90 -8.40 -15.25
N ARG A 193 13.77 -7.94 -14.68
CA ARG A 193 12.49 -8.68 -14.59
C ARG A 193 11.54 -8.41 -15.76
N GLY A 194 12.01 -7.71 -16.79
CA GLY A 194 11.23 -7.35 -17.97
C GLY A 194 10.66 -5.92 -17.90
N ARG A 195 9.98 -5.51 -18.97
CA ARG A 195 9.43 -4.16 -19.09
C ARG A 195 7.91 -4.15 -18.94
N GLY A 196 7.34 -2.98 -18.59
CA GLY A 196 5.90 -2.73 -18.61
C GLY A 196 5.10 -3.32 -17.44
N TRP A 197 5.73 -4.04 -16.52
CA TRP A 197 5.06 -4.69 -15.38
C TRP A 197 4.93 -3.79 -14.14
N VAL A 198 5.74 -2.73 -14.07
CA VAL A 198 5.90 -1.91 -12.88
C VAL A 198 5.96 -0.43 -13.24
N HIS A 199 5.63 0.43 -12.30
CA HIS A 199 6.00 1.85 -12.27
C HIS A 199 6.54 2.19 -10.87
N VAL A 200 7.40 3.19 -10.79
CA VAL A 200 7.94 3.70 -9.54
C VAL A 200 7.23 5.00 -9.18
N ASN A 201 6.80 5.12 -7.94
CA ASN A 201 6.17 6.30 -7.37
C ASN A 201 7.11 6.88 -6.29
N PRO A 202 7.99 7.85 -6.62
CA PRO A 202 8.82 8.53 -5.64
C PRO A 202 7.96 9.51 -4.82
N ILE A 203 8.08 9.44 -3.51
CA ILE A 203 7.29 10.22 -2.55
C ILE A 203 8.26 10.96 -1.63
N PRO A 204 8.27 12.30 -1.60
CA PRO A 204 9.06 13.02 -0.61
C PRO A 204 8.64 12.61 0.82
N LEU A 205 9.63 12.29 1.65
CA LEU A 205 9.34 11.98 3.05
C LEU A 205 8.87 13.24 3.79
N ASN A 206 7.72 13.13 4.44
CA ASN A 206 7.24 14.19 5.32
C ASN A 206 7.87 14.03 6.72
N PRO A 207 8.31 15.12 7.35
CA PRO A 207 8.79 15.08 8.72
C PRO A 207 7.70 14.53 9.66
N THR A 208 8.09 13.60 10.54
CA THR A 208 7.20 13.07 11.57
C THR A 208 7.81 13.31 12.95
N PRO A 209 6.99 13.61 13.99
CA PRO A 209 7.49 13.77 15.35
C PRO A 209 8.29 12.52 15.78
N GLY A 210 9.50 12.74 16.30
CA GLY A 210 10.38 11.64 16.73
C GLY A 210 11.17 10.95 15.62
N SER A 211 10.97 11.31 14.37
CA SER A 211 11.82 10.86 13.27
C SER A 211 13.10 11.70 13.23
N ILE A 212 14.21 11.04 12.98
CA ILE A 212 15.52 11.70 12.75
C ILE A 212 15.72 12.02 11.26
N TRP A 213 14.76 11.66 10.43
CA TRP A 213 14.77 11.81 8.97
C TRP A 213 14.03 13.07 8.52
#